data_6ea04d5e679833290aab2db5407eb620
#
_entry.id   6ea04d5e679833290aab2db5407eb620
#
_cell.length_a   1.000
_cell.length_b   1.000
_cell.length_c   1.000
_cell.angle_alpha   90.00
_cell.angle_beta   90.00
_cell.angle_gamma   90.00
#
_symmetry.space_group_name_H-M   'P 1'
#
loop_
_entity.id
_entity.type
_entity.pdbx_description
1 polymer ?
#
loop_
_entity_poly.entity_id
_entity_poly.type
_entity_poly.pdbx_seq_one_letter_code
_entity_poly.pdbx_strand_id
1 'polypeptide(L)'
;MPKFKQYIPISVFLIFQQLFGSVVSAFERRYELDGDTLNFDMRAEDPKHEFTGQLEMYDSNEIASYLFDYPEIKTLRITGPGGFMPAAREIADKLIRFEVDTVAFGECNSACSTIFLAGKNRTLEPNATLGFHRQWIDKPREKKYYEAMRETKGWQDEFDYLGWVYDVLVDNLIKDIRFMESRGVNLDFISETLETDSYDMWKPTREELLAGGVITQ
;
A
#
# COMPACT_ATOMS: atom_id res chain seq x y z
N MET A 1 -0.17 -1.47 73.73
CA MET A 1 0.64 -1.75 72.53
C MET A 1 0.05 -0.99 71.35
N PRO A 2 0.63 0.10 70.86
CA PRO A 2 0.09 0.87 69.77
C PRO A 2 0.48 0.25 68.39
N LYS A 3 -0.50 0.11 67.49
CA LYS A 3 -0.32 -0.33 66.11
C LYS A 3 0.25 0.82 65.27
N PHE A 4 1.45 0.64 64.75
CA PHE A 4 2.02 1.54 63.77
C PHE A 4 1.34 1.31 62.40
N LYS A 5 0.63 2.34 61.90
CA LYS A 5 0.23 2.43 60.49
C LYS A 5 1.42 2.96 59.69
N GLN A 6 1.96 2.12 58.83
CA GLN A 6 2.92 2.56 57.80
C GLN A 6 2.17 3.32 56.72
N TYR A 7 2.46 4.60 56.58
CA TYR A 7 2.08 5.40 55.42
C TYR A 7 3.14 5.21 54.34
N ILE A 8 2.75 4.64 53.21
CA ILE A 8 3.56 4.60 51.98
C ILE A 8 3.35 5.95 51.29
N PRO A 9 4.40 6.75 51.03
CA PRO A 9 4.22 8.04 50.39
C PRO A 9 3.81 7.86 48.91
N ILE A 10 2.76 8.58 48.53
CA ILE A 10 2.13 8.64 47.20
C ILE A 10 3.08 9.13 46.09
N SER A 11 4.28 9.58 46.47
CA SER A 11 5.27 10.17 45.53
C SER A 11 6.05 9.15 44.69
N VAL A 12 5.93 7.83 44.90
CA VAL A 12 6.66 6.81 44.14
C VAL A 12 5.89 6.31 42.89
N PHE A 13 4.60 6.63 42.79
CA PHE A 13 3.74 6.16 41.69
C PHE A 13 3.75 7.04 40.46
N LEU A 14 4.32 8.25 40.54
CA LEU A 14 4.31 9.24 39.44
C LEU A 14 5.59 9.23 38.55
N ILE A 15 6.63 8.47 38.92
CA ILE A 15 7.89 8.46 38.18
C ILE A 15 7.99 7.28 37.18
N PHE A 16 7.07 6.31 37.26
CA PHE A 16 7.12 5.12 36.39
C PHE A 16 6.35 5.26 35.05
N GLN A 17 5.71 6.39 34.82
CA GLN A 17 4.91 6.65 33.60
C GLN A 17 5.64 7.39 32.49
N GLN A 18 6.94 7.73 32.66
CA GLN A 18 7.70 8.48 31.64
C GLN A 18 8.80 7.69 30.93
N LEU A 19 8.89 6.39 31.11
CA LEU A 19 9.95 5.57 30.50
C LEU A 19 9.47 4.52 29.49
N PHE A 20 8.18 4.51 29.16
CA PHE A 20 7.74 3.75 27.98
C PHE A 20 7.68 4.71 26.80
N GLY A 21 8.80 4.65 26.06
CA GLY A 21 8.96 5.35 24.82
C GLY A 21 7.79 5.10 23.88
N SER A 22 7.57 6.07 23.03
CA SER A 22 6.63 6.14 21.95
C SER A 22 6.25 4.77 21.39
N VAL A 23 5.15 4.22 21.86
CA VAL A 23 4.42 3.20 21.12
C VAL A 23 4.02 3.91 19.83
N VAL A 24 4.58 3.49 18.72
CA VAL A 24 4.08 3.86 17.40
C VAL A 24 2.60 3.54 17.45
N SER A 25 1.76 4.57 17.57
CA SER A 25 0.32 4.42 17.51
C SER A 25 0.01 3.83 16.13
N ALA A 26 -0.35 2.56 16.08
CA ALA A 26 -1.04 2.03 14.92
C ALA A 26 -2.28 2.91 14.75
N PHE A 27 -2.51 3.41 13.54
CA PHE A 27 -3.72 4.18 13.28
C PHE A 27 -4.93 3.30 13.63
N GLU A 28 -5.84 3.85 14.45
CA GLU A 28 -7.10 3.16 14.79
C GLU A 28 -8.07 3.15 13.59
N ARG A 29 -7.77 3.94 12.54
CA ARG A 29 -8.63 4.11 11.36
C ARG A 29 -7.83 3.89 10.08
N ARG A 30 -8.53 3.38 9.07
CA ARG A 30 -7.95 3.15 7.74
C ARG A 30 -7.53 4.44 7.05
N TYR A 31 -8.30 5.52 7.23
CA TYR A 31 -8.00 6.86 6.73
C TYR A 31 -8.05 7.87 7.87
N GLU A 32 -7.03 8.70 7.95
CA GLU A 32 -6.95 9.78 8.91
C GLU A 32 -6.33 11.01 8.26
N LEU A 33 -7.07 12.13 8.30
CA LEU A 33 -6.56 13.40 7.80
C LEU A 33 -5.89 14.16 8.95
N ASP A 34 -4.61 14.51 8.77
CA ASP A 34 -3.82 15.33 9.68
C ASP A 34 -3.21 16.51 8.92
N GLY A 35 -3.80 17.68 9.06
CA GLY A 35 -3.41 18.86 8.29
C GLY A 35 -3.55 18.64 6.78
N ASP A 36 -2.44 18.71 6.06
CA ASP A 36 -2.36 18.46 4.62
C ASP A 36 -1.91 17.03 4.26
N THR A 37 -1.88 16.15 5.23
CA THR A 37 -1.48 14.75 5.08
C THR A 37 -2.66 13.81 5.28
N LEU A 38 -2.95 13.01 4.27
CA LEU A 38 -3.87 11.88 4.38
C LEU A 38 -3.07 10.62 4.74
N ASN A 39 -3.31 10.09 5.93
CA ASN A 39 -2.76 8.80 6.34
C ASN A 39 -3.65 7.67 5.85
N PHE A 40 -3.06 6.64 5.23
CA PHE A 40 -3.75 5.46 4.75
C PHE A 40 -3.05 4.19 5.22
N ASP A 41 -3.65 3.47 6.16
CA ASP A 41 -3.21 2.15 6.61
C ASP A 41 -4.14 1.06 6.10
N MET A 42 -3.66 0.26 5.15
CA MET A 42 -4.43 -0.84 4.56
C MET A 42 -4.77 -1.95 5.55
N ARG A 43 -4.10 -2.02 6.71
CA ARG A 43 -4.33 -3.02 7.76
C ARG A 43 -5.40 -2.59 8.77
N ALA A 44 -5.65 -1.29 8.89
CA ALA A 44 -6.62 -0.76 9.82
C ALA A 44 -8.05 -1.02 9.33
N GLU A 45 -8.97 -1.23 10.28
CA GLU A 45 -10.38 -1.45 9.98
C GLU A 45 -11.04 -0.21 9.38
N ASP A 46 -12.01 -0.44 8.51
CA ASP A 46 -12.93 0.59 8.04
C ASP A 46 -14.36 0.20 8.41
N PRO A 47 -15.04 0.99 9.28
CA PRO A 47 -16.39 0.68 9.71
C PRO A 47 -17.44 0.78 8.60
N LYS A 48 -17.12 1.36 7.44
CA LYS A 48 -18.02 1.52 6.30
C LYS A 48 -18.00 0.33 5.35
N HIS A 49 -16.93 -0.46 5.37
CA HIS A 49 -16.68 -1.52 4.41
C HIS A 49 -16.24 -2.81 5.11
N GLU A 50 -16.50 -3.96 4.47
CA GLU A 50 -15.99 -5.23 4.94
C GLU A 50 -14.45 -5.20 4.87
N PHE A 51 -13.83 -5.41 6.02
CA PHE A 51 -12.39 -5.32 6.17
C PHE A 51 -11.70 -6.62 5.73
N THR A 52 -10.77 -6.49 4.81
CA THR A 52 -10.00 -7.64 4.29
C THR A 52 -8.52 -7.62 4.69
N GLY A 53 -8.04 -6.53 5.31
CA GLY A 53 -6.63 -6.36 5.68
C GLY A 53 -5.70 -6.03 4.51
N GLN A 54 -6.25 -5.71 3.36
CA GLN A 54 -5.53 -5.42 2.11
C GLN A 54 -6.22 -4.31 1.31
N LEU A 55 -5.60 -3.88 0.22
CA LEU A 55 -6.16 -2.89 -0.71
C LEU A 55 -7.34 -3.47 -1.48
N GLU A 56 -8.45 -2.74 -1.48
CA GLU A 56 -9.69 -3.08 -2.19
C GLU A 56 -10.15 -1.96 -3.13
N MET A 57 -11.10 -2.25 -4.01
CA MET A 57 -11.57 -1.26 -5.00
C MET A 57 -12.22 -0.03 -4.33
N TYR A 58 -12.90 -0.18 -3.21
CA TYR A 58 -13.50 0.95 -2.51
C TYR A 58 -12.47 1.97 -2.00
N ASP A 59 -11.24 1.55 -1.70
CA ASP A 59 -10.16 2.45 -1.27
C ASP A 59 -9.86 3.53 -2.32
N SER A 60 -9.97 3.16 -3.60
CA SER A 60 -9.80 4.12 -4.70
C SER A 60 -10.86 5.22 -4.67
N ASN A 61 -12.10 4.88 -4.31
CA ASN A 61 -13.20 5.86 -4.21
C ASN A 61 -13.04 6.74 -2.95
N GLU A 62 -12.69 6.14 -1.81
CA GLU A 62 -12.48 6.89 -0.57
C GLU A 62 -11.33 7.91 -0.72
N ILE A 63 -10.18 7.48 -1.25
CA ILE A 63 -9.05 8.39 -1.50
C ILE A 63 -9.42 9.48 -2.50
N ALA A 64 -10.20 9.15 -3.56
CA ALA A 64 -10.69 10.16 -4.50
C ALA A 64 -11.57 11.19 -3.80
N SER A 65 -12.48 10.76 -2.91
CA SER A 65 -13.34 11.65 -2.14
C SER A 65 -12.52 12.58 -1.25
N TYR A 66 -11.52 12.04 -0.52
CA TYR A 66 -10.61 12.88 0.27
C TYR A 66 -9.89 13.93 -0.57
N LEU A 67 -9.29 13.55 -1.70
CA LEU A 67 -8.56 14.48 -2.56
C LEU A 67 -9.46 15.54 -3.20
N PHE A 68 -10.75 15.24 -3.41
CA PHE A 68 -11.72 16.17 -3.94
C PHE A 68 -12.28 17.11 -2.87
N ASP A 69 -12.64 16.57 -1.71
CA ASP A 69 -13.27 17.31 -0.62
C ASP A 69 -12.27 18.15 0.18
N TYR A 70 -10.98 17.77 0.18
CA TYR A 70 -9.88 18.42 0.90
C TYR A 70 -8.73 18.77 -0.04
N PRO A 71 -8.88 19.82 -0.86
CA PRO A 71 -7.87 20.22 -1.88
C PRO A 71 -6.53 20.69 -1.27
N GLU A 72 -6.47 20.89 0.05
CA GLU A 72 -5.23 21.17 0.78
C GLU A 72 -4.34 19.94 0.97
N ILE A 73 -4.83 18.72 0.71
CA ILE A 73 -4.01 17.50 0.81
C ILE A 73 -2.86 17.57 -0.19
N LYS A 74 -1.64 17.48 0.35
CA LYS A 74 -0.38 17.47 -0.42
C LYS A 74 0.38 16.17 -0.30
N THR A 75 0.10 15.38 0.74
CA THR A 75 0.83 14.17 1.05
C THR A 75 -0.12 13.01 1.31
N LEU A 76 0.13 11.87 0.67
CA LEU A 76 -0.41 10.58 1.07
C LEU A 76 0.67 9.81 1.84
N ARG A 77 0.43 9.58 3.13
CA ARG A 77 1.29 8.76 3.99
C ARG A 77 0.70 7.36 4.08
N ILE A 78 1.43 6.34 3.58
CA ILE A 78 0.86 5.04 3.25
C ILE A 78 1.65 3.87 3.84
N THR A 79 0.92 2.83 4.28
CA THR A 79 1.47 1.53 4.67
C THR A 79 0.49 0.41 4.32
N GLY A 80 1.00 -0.81 4.15
CA GLY A 80 0.13 -1.97 3.97
C GLY A 80 0.74 -3.09 3.13
N PRO A 81 0.06 -4.25 3.10
CA PRO A 81 0.53 -5.42 2.37
C PRO A 81 0.34 -5.33 0.85
N GLY A 82 -0.40 -4.34 0.37
CA GLY A 82 -0.89 -4.30 -1.00
C GLY A 82 -2.26 -4.95 -1.14
N GLY A 83 -2.57 -5.51 -2.30
CA GLY A 83 -3.87 -6.13 -2.60
C GLY A 83 -4.28 -5.91 -4.05
N PHE A 84 -5.49 -5.40 -4.29
CA PHE A 84 -6.09 -5.33 -5.61
C PHE A 84 -5.42 -4.30 -6.54
N MET A 85 -4.62 -4.76 -7.50
CA MET A 85 -3.85 -3.92 -8.43
C MET A 85 -4.68 -2.90 -9.22
N PRO A 86 -5.89 -3.21 -9.72
CA PRO A 86 -6.71 -2.18 -10.37
C PRO A 86 -6.99 -0.97 -9.47
N ALA A 87 -7.26 -1.18 -8.17
CA ALA A 87 -7.43 -0.08 -7.21
C ALA A 87 -6.14 0.73 -7.03
N ALA A 88 -4.98 0.06 -6.97
CA ALA A 88 -3.69 0.74 -6.87
C ALA A 88 -3.42 1.66 -8.07
N ARG A 89 -3.71 1.19 -9.29
CA ARG A 89 -3.56 1.99 -10.51
C ARG A 89 -4.49 3.21 -10.53
N GLU A 90 -5.76 3.03 -10.11
CA GLU A 90 -6.70 4.16 -10.03
C GLU A 90 -6.27 5.19 -8.98
N ILE A 91 -5.77 4.75 -7.82
CA ILE A 91 -5.21 5.66 -6.81
C ILE A 91 -3.98 6.37 -7.38
N ALA A 92 -3.07 5.64 -8.02
CA ALA A 92 -1.88 6.20 -8.64
C ALA A 92 -2.22 7.31 -9.65
N ASP A 93 -3.18 7.08 -10.53
CA ASP A 93 -3.64 8.07 -11.51
C ASP A 93 -4.18 9.34 -10.83
N LYS A 94 -4.91 9.20 -9.71
CA LYS A 94 -5.41 10.32 -8.93
C LYS A 94 -4.27 11.11 -8.27
N LEU A 95 -3.32 10.41 -7.61
CA LEU A 95 -2.16 11.07 -6.98
C LEU A 95 -1.35 11.87 -7.99
N ILE A 96 -1.11 11.31 -9.18
CA ILE A 96 -0.41 12.00 -10.26
C ILE A 96 -1.19 13.24 -10.71
N ARG A 97 -2.50 13.13 -10.91
CA ARG A 97 -3.36 14.24 -11.35
C ARG A 97 -3.39 15.39 -10.34
N PHE A 98 -3.43 15.08 -9.04
CA PHE A 98 -3.46 16.06 -7.96
C PHE A 98 -2.07 16.49 -7.50
N GLU A 99 -1.00 15.97 -8.12
CA GLU A 99 0.41 16.25 -7.78
C GLU A 99 0.77 15.99 -6.31
N VAL A 100 0.18 14.93 -5.72
CA VAL A 100 0.35 14.54 -4.33
C VAL A 100 1.72 13.87 -4.13
N ASP A 101 2.41 14.22 -3.05
CA ASP A 101 3.62 13.53 -2.58
C ASP A 101 3.25 12.24 -1.85
N THR A 102 4.18 11.27 -1.80
CA THR A 102 3.96 10.03 -1.04
C THR A 102 5.06 9.81 0.00
N VAL A 103 4.62 9.35 1.16
CA VAL A 103 5.50 8.94 2.26
C VAL A 103 5.14 7.51 2.65
N ALA A 104 6.09 6.57 2.52
CA ALA A 104 5.88 5.23 3.02
C ALA A 104 6.38 5.11 4.46
N PHE A 105 5.58 4.48 5.32
CA PHE A 105 5.94 4.16 6.70
C PHE A 105 5.69 2.68 7.00
N GLY A 106 6.44 2.10 7.94
CA GLY A 106 6.35 0.66 8.21
C GLY A 106 6.65 -0.18 6.96
N GLU A 107 5.75 -1.07 6.59
CA GLU A 107 5.88 -1.90 5.39
C GLU A 107 4.85 -1.49 4.32
N CYS A 108 5.33 -1.17 3.13
CA CYS A 108 4.51 -0.89 1.96
C CYS A 108 4.89 -1.86 0.85
N ASN A 109 4.11 -2.92 0.68
CA ASN A 109 4.45 -4.05 -0.19
C ASN A 109 3.50 -4.15 -1.39
N SER A 110 3.99 -4.70 -2.52
CA SER A 110 3.17 -5.07 -3.68
C SER A 110 2.37 -3.86 -4.23
N ALA A 111 1.05 -3.93 -4.31
CA ALA A 111 0.18 -2.84 -4.78
C ALA A 111 0.35 -1.52 -3.98
N CYS A 112 0.77 -1.59 -2.70
CA CYS A 112 1.14 -0.42 -1.92
C CYS A 112 2.33 0.32 -2.52
N SER A 113 3.38 -0.40 -2.96
CA SER A 113 4.55 0.19 -3.63
C SER A 113 4.17 0.85 -4.96
N THR A 114 3.18 0.33 -5.68
CA THR A 114 2.65 0.97 -6.89
C THR A 114 2.02 2.33 -6.57
N ILE A 115 1.22 2.42 -5.50
CA ILE A 115 0.65 3.70 -5.07
C ILE A 115 1.76 4.66 -4.64
N PHE A 116 2.73 4.18 -3.88
CA PHE A 116 3.87 4.99 -3.44
C PHE A 116 4.64 5.59 -4.63
N LEU A 117 4.87 4.82 -5.69
CA LEU A 117 5.57 5.28 -6.90
C LEU A 117 4.84 6.42 -7.63
N ALA A 118 3.53 6.59 -7.42
CA ALA A 118 2.77 7.68 -8.02
C ALA A 118 3.09 9.06 -7.44
N GLY A 119 3.71 9.12 -6.27
CA GLY A 119 4.05 10.37 -5.61
C GLY A 119 4.94 11.27 -6.47
N LYS A 120 4.66 12.58 -6.45
CA LYS A 120 5.50 13.61 -7.10
C LYS A 120 6.89 13.60 -6.46
N ASN A 121 6.95 13.73 -5.14
CA ASN A 121 8.11 13.44 -4.31
C ASN A 121 7.81 12.16 -3.51
N ARG A 122 8.82 11.31 -3.35
CA ARG A 122 8.66 9.99 -2.74
C ARG A 122 9.66 9.83 -1.60
N THR A 123 9.16 9.78 -0.37
CA THR A 123 9.96 9.70 0.84
C THR A 123 9.70 8.41 1.59
N LEU A 124 10.75 7.77 2.05
CA LEU A 124 10.68 6.57 2.89
C LEU A 124 11.05 6.96 4.33
N GLU A 125 10.16 6.74 5.30
CA GLU A 125 10.47 6.99 6.71
C GLU A 125 11.62 6.10 7.24
N PRO A 126 12.28 6.49 8.34
CA PRO A 126 13.25 5.61 8.99
C PRO A 126 12.64 4.25 9.32
N ASN A 127 13.35 3.16 8.99
CA ASN A 127 12.92 1.77 9.19
C ASN A 127 11.70 1.33 8.34
N ALA A 128 11.17 2.17 7.49
CA ALA A 128 10.15 1.73 6.53
C ALA A 128 10.78 0.93 5.40
N THR A 129 10.01 0.00 4.83
CA THR A 129 10.44 -0.85 3.72
C THR A 129 9.42 -0.82 2.59
N LEU A 130 9.94 -0.90 1.36
CA LEU A 130 9.12 -1.17 0.17
C LEU A 130 9.36 -2.61 -0.27
N GLY A 131 8.30 -3.28 -0.70
CA GLY A 131 8.40 -4.65 -1.20
C GLY A 131 7.82 -4.79 -2.60
N PHE A 132 8.53 -5.53 -3.45
CA PHE A 132 8.21 -5.74 -4.84
C PHE A 132 8.21 -7.22 -5.19
N HIS A 133 7.31 -7.61 -6.09
CA HIS A 133 7.23 -8.93 -6.71
C HIS A 133 6.40 -8.85 -8.00
N ARG A 134 6.57 -9.82 -8.91
CA ARG A 134 5.71 -9.90 -10.10
C ARG A 134 4.27 -10.22 -9.71
N GLN A 135 3.32 -9.85 -10.56
CA GLN A 135 1.91 -10.16 -10.35
C GLN A 135 1.67 -11.67 -10.24
N TRP A 136 0.72 -12.04 -9.39
CA TRP A 136 0.27 -13.42 -9.23
C TRP A 136 -1.19 -13.58 -9.65
N ILE A 137 -1.56 -14.81 -9.96
CA ILE A 137 -2.92 -15.18 -10.35
C ILE A 137 -3.62 -15.83 -9.16
N ASP A 138 -4.70 -15.23 -8.68
CA ASP A 138 -5.62 -15.84 -7.70
C ASP A 138 -6.46 -16.91 -8.40
N LYS A 139 -5.96 -18.14 -8.42
CA LYS A 139 -6.61 -19.26 -9.10
C LYS A 139 -8.09 -19.48 -8.70
N PRO A 140 -8.47 -19.44 -7.40
CA PRO A 140 -9.87 -19.51 -7.00
C PRO A 140 -10.75 -18.39 -7.56
N ARG A 141 -10.23 -17.16 -7.58
CA ARG A 141 -10.92 -15.99 -8.13
C ARG A 141 -11.06 -16.11 -9.65
N GLU A 142 -9.99 -16.47 -10.34
CA GLU A 142 -9.99 -16.64 -11.79
C GLU A 142 -10.96 -17.75 -12.23
N LYS A 143 -11.04 -18.86 -11.49
CA LYS A 143 -12.01 -19.92 -11.73
C LYS A 143 -13.45 -19.40 -11.62
N LYS A 144 -13.77 -18.66 -10.56
CA LYS A 144 -15.09 -18.05 -10.39
C LYS A 144 -15.41 -17.05 -11.50
N TYR A 145 -14.43 -16.26 -11.91
CA TYR A 145 -14.60 -15.31 -13.02
C TYR A 145 -14.88 -16.02 -14.33
N TYR A 146 -14.12 -17.07 -14.66
CA TYR A 146 -14.38 -17.90 -15.84
C TYR A 146 -15.80 -18.46 -15.82
N GLU A 147 -16.22 -19.11 -14.72
CA GLU A 147 -17.56 -19.73 -14.58
C GLU A 147 -18.68 -18.68 -14.75
N ALA A 148 -18.50 -17.48 -14.20
CA ALA A 148 -19.50 -16.42 -14.28
C ALA A 148 -19.56 -15.74 -15.66
N MET A 149 -18.44 -15.65 -16.36
CA MET A 149 -18.32 -14.81 -17.55
C MET A 149 -18.25 -15.58 -18.87
N ARG A 150 -18.04 -16.92 -18.84
CA ARG A 150 -17.77 -17.72 -20.05
C ARG A 150 -18.81 -17.52 -21.16
N GLU A 151 -20.09 -17.51 -20.81
CA GLU A 151 -21.18 -17.34 -21.80
C GLU A 151 -21.20 -15.93 -22.35
N THR A 152 -21.08 -14.92 -21.49
CA THR A 152 -21.07 -13.50 -21.90
C THR A 152 -19.89 -13.15 -22.81
N LYS A 153 -18.73 -13.77 -22.54
CA LYS A 153 -17.48 -13.57 -23.29
C LYS A 153 -17.36 -14.48 -24.49
N GLY A 154 -18.22 -15.50 -24.61
CA GLY A 154 -18.19 -16.46 -25.72
C GLY A 154 -17.07 -17.47 -25.65
N TRP A 155 -16.46 -17.70 -24.46
CA TRP A 155 -15.41 -18.69 -24.28
C TRP A 155 -16.01 -20.12 -24.36
N GLN A 156 -15.48 -20.91 -25.27
CA GLN A 156 -15.95 -22.28 -25.48
C GLN A 156 -15.42 -23.22 -24.39
N ASP A 157 -14.17 -22.99 -23.96
CA ASP A 157 -13.49 -23.79 -22.96
C ASP A 157 -12.47 -22.95 -22.16
N GLU A 158 -11.74 -23.62 -21.27
CA GLU A 158 -10.71 -23.00 -20.44
C GLU A 158 -9.49 -22.52 -21.26
N PHE A 159 -9.27 -23.03 -22.48
CA PHE A 159 -8.16 -22.58 -23.33
C PHE A 159 -8.46 -21.23 -23.97
N ASP A 160 -9.71 -20.96 -24.36
CA ASP A 160 -10.14 -19.63 -24.80
C ASP A 160 -9.94 -18.61 -23.67
N TYR A 161 -10.32 -19.00 -22.45
CA TYR A 161 -10.09 -18.18 -21.27
C TYR A 161 -8.61 -17.96 -20.99
N LEU A 162 -7.77 -18.99 -21.08
CA LEU A 162 -6.33 -18.90 -20.89
C LEU A 162 -5.69 -17.94 -21.89
N GLY A 163 -6.11 -17.99 -23.16
CA GLY A 163 -5.67 -17.04 -24.19
C GLY A 163 -6.00 -15.59 -23.79
N TRP A 164 -7.22 -15.35 -23.35
CA TRP A 164 -7.62 -14.02 -22.88
C TRP A 164 -6.84 -13.59 -21.63
N VAL A 165 -6.63 -14.47 -20.66
CA VAL A 165 -5.81 -14.18 -19.47
C VAL A 165 -4.38 -13.81 -19.86
N TYR A 166 -3.79 -14.55 -20.81
CA TYR A 166 -2.44 -14.25 -21.30
C TYR A 166 -2.35 -12.83 -21.88
N ASP A 167 -3.28 -12.46 -22.75
CA ASP A 167 -3.31 -11.12 -23.35
C ASP A 167 -3.46 -10.03 -22.29
N VAL A 168 -4.36 -10.23 -21.33
CA VAL A 168 -4.56 -9.29 -20.21
C VAL A 168 -3.31 -9.15 -19.33
N LEU A 169 -2.60 -10.25 -19.06
CA LEU A 169 -1.37 -10.21 -18.29
C LEU A 169 -0.25 -9.47 -19.03
N VAL A 170 -0.10 -9.71 -20.33
CA VAL A 170 0.89 -9.00 -21.15
C VAL A 170 0.58 -7.49 -21.19
N ASP A 171 -0.68 -7.13 -21.41
CA ASP A 171 -1.12 -5.73 -21.42
C ASP A 171 -0.86 -5.05 -20.06
N ASN A 172 -1.14 -5.74 -18.96
CA ASN A 172 -0.89 -5.22 -17.62
C ASN A 172 0.61 -5.07 -17.36
N LEU A 173 1.43 -6.04 -17.77
CA LEU A 173 2.88 -5.97 -17.64
C LEU A 173 3.46 -4.75 -18.37
N ILE A 174 3.03 -4.54 -19.63
CA ILE A 174 3.46 -3.38 -20.43
C ILE A 174 3.05 -2.07 -19.72
N LYS A 175 1.83 -2.00 -19.18
CA LYS A 175 1.36 -0.81 -18.43
C LYS A 175 2.19 -0.56 -17.18
N ASP A 176 2.52 -1.60 -16.44
CA ASP A 176 3.30 -1.49 -15.20
C ASP A 176 4.74 -1.04 -15.50
N ILE A 177 5.40 -1.61 -16.50
CA ILE A 177 6.74 -1.18 -16.96
C ILE A 177 6.71 0.31 -17.34
N ARG A 178 5.77 0.71 -18.20
CA ARG A 178 5.64 2.12 -18.65
C ARG A 178 5.32 3.06 -17.50
N PHE A 179 4.49 2.63 -16.55
CA PHE A 179 4.21 3.40 -15.35
C PHE A 179 5.50 3.62 -14.55
N MET A 180 6.23 2.57 -14.21
CA MET A 180 7.47 2.68 -13.44
C MET A 180 8.51 3.55 -14.15
N GLU A 181 8.74 3.37 -15.45
CA GLU A 181 9.61 4.23 -16.27
C GLU A 181 9.16 5.70 -16.23
N SER A 182 7.86 5.97 -16.36
CA SER A 182 7.32 7.33 -16.31
C SER A 182 7.53 8.01 -14.96
N ARG A 183 7.72 7.19 -13.90
CA ARG A 183 8.04 7.66 -12.55
C ARG A 183 9.55 7.76 -12.28
N GLY A 184 10.39 7.52 -13.30
CA GLY A 184 11.85 7.64 -13.21
C GLY A 184 12.55 6.41 -12.64
N VAL A 185 11.83 5.28 -12.51
CA VAL A 185 12.43 4.00 -12.11
C VAL A 185 13.24 3.45 -13.29
N ASN A 186 14.49 3.05 -13.05
CA ASN A 186 15.33 2.52 -14.12
C ASN A 186 15.00 1.06 -14.46
N LEU A 187 15.42 0.64 -15.65
CA LEU A 187 15.08 -0.67 -16.20
C LEU A 187 15.65 -1.84 -15.39
N ASP A 188 16.84 -1.68 -14.81
CA ASP A 188 17.46 -2.73 -13.99
C ASP A 188 16.62 -3.01 -12.75
N PHE A 189 16.12 -1.96 -12.07
CA PHE A 189 15.22 -2.11 -10.94
C PHE A 189 13.88 -2.75 -11.34
N ILE A 190 13.31 -2.33 -12.49
CA ILE A 190 12.07 -2.91 -13.03
C ILE A 190 12.27 -4.40 -13.30
N SER A 191 13.40 -4.79 -13.90
CA SER A 191 13.72 -6.19 -14.20
C SER A 191 13.79 -7.04 -12.94
N GLU A 192 14.47 -6.55 -11.88
CA GLU A 192 14.56 -7.25 -10.59
C GLU A 192 13.16 -7.45 -9.96
N THR A 193 12.29 -6.44 -10.07
CA THR A 193 10.88 -6.55 -9.62
C THR A 193 10.14 -7.70 -10.34
N LEU A 194 10.36 -7.85 -11.63
CA LEU A 194 9.70 -8.87 -12.47
C LEU A 194 10.31 -10.26 -12.30
N GLU A 195 11.59 -10.35 -11.98
CA GLU A 195 12.29 -11.60 -11.69
C GLU A 195 11.88 -12.19 -10.35
N THR A 196 11.52 -11.33 -9.38
CA THR A 196 11.05 -11.77 -8.06
C THR A 196 9.76 -12.58 -8.18
N ASP A 197 9.75 -13.80 -7.63
CA ASP A 197 8.60 -14.70 -7.71
C ASP A 197 7.35 -14.08 -7.05
N SER A 198 6.19 -14.45 -7.55
CA SER A 198 4.91 -13.93 -7.08
C SER A 198 4.56 -14.36 -5.63
N TYR A 199 5.23 -15.36 -5.09
CA TYR A 199 5.10 -15.83 -3.69
C TYR A 199 6.25 -15.37 -2.80
N ASP A 200 7.18 -14.58 -3.35
CA ASP A 200 8.29 -13.98 -2.63
C ASP A 200 8.12 -12.46 -2.56
N MET A 201 9.02 -11.78 -1.85
CA MET A 201 8.99 -10.34 -1.68
C MET A 201 10.41 -9.80 -1.64
N TRP A 202 10.85 -9.16 -2.72
CA TRP A 202 12.09 -8.42 -2.72
C TRP A 202 11.91 -7.11 -1.96
N LYS A 203 12.75 -6.91 -0.94
CA LYS A 203 12.81 -5.69 -0.14
C LYS A 203 14.16 -5.03 -0.35
N PRO A 204 14.28 -4.14 -1.33
CA PRO A 204 15.54 -3.45 -1.61
C PRO A 204 15.97 -2.54 -0.46
N THR A 205 17.26 -2.37 -0.32
CA THR A 205 17.87 -1.39 0.60
C THR A 205 17.53 0.04 0.17
N ARG A 206 17.71 1.00 1.08
CA ARG A 206 17.52 2.42 0.74
C ARG A 206 18.44 2.87 -0.39
N GLU A 207 19.67 2.37 -0.44
CA GLU A 207 20.66 2.64 -1.48
C GLU A 207 20.16 2.12 -2.85
N GLU A 208 19.64 0.91 -2.90
CA GLU A 208 19.05 0.33 -4.12
C GLU A 208 17.80 1.11 -4.56
N LEU A 209 16.94 1.54 -3.62
CA LEU A 209 15.77 2.36 -3.92
C LEU A 209 16.15 3.73 -4.51
N LEU A 210 17.19 4.36 -3.99
CA LEU A 210 17.75 5.63 -4.53
C LEU A 210 18.35 5.40 -5.91
N ALA A 211 19.23 4.41 -6.05
CA ALA A 211 19.87 4.08 -7.32
C ALA A 211 18.86 3.66 -8.39
N GLY A 212 17.79 2.97 -7.99
CA GLY A 212 16.67 2.56 -8.84
C GLY A 212 15.73 3.70 -9.24
N GLY A 213 15.86 4.89 -8.63
CA GLY A 213 14.94 6.01 -8.88
C GLY A 213 13.56 5.85 -8.24
N VAL A 214 13.43 4.95 -7.26
CA VAL A 214 12.17 4.66 -6.55
C VAL A 214 11.85 5.71 -5.51
N ILE A 215 12.82 6.16 -4.74
CA ILE A 215 12.70 7.28 -3.80
C ILE A 215 13.44 8.50 -4.34
N THR A 216 12.93 9.69 -4.01
CA THR A 216 13.48 10.97 -4.53
C THR A 216 14.27 11.75 -3.48
N GLN A 217 14.18 11.31 -2.19
CA GLN A 217 14.87 11.92 -1.05
C GLN A 217 15.33 10.88 -0.03
#